data_6e24538258c038f479997c2b5bf3f027
#
_entry.id   6e24538258c038f479997c2b5bf3f027
#
_cell.length_a   1.000
_cell.length_b   1.000
_cell.length_c   1.000
_cell.angle_alpha   90.00
_cell.angle_beta   90.00
_cell.angle_gamma   90.00
#
_symmetry.space_group_name_H-M   'P 1'
#
loop_
_entity.id
_entity.type
_entity.pdbx_description
1 polymer ?
#
loop_
_entity_poly.entity_id
_entity_poly.type
_entity_poly.pdbx_seq_one_letter_code
_entity_poly.pdbx_strand_id
1 'polypeptide(L)'
;FRTFRWGAWRKLRKKHLKQAADFLDRVKLGDAIHQYPHEMSGGMRQRVAIAQALVMKPEIILLDEPFGALDEATREELQKALLLLYAENQEAKKAGKAPPYTLIIVTHELNEAIYVGDRLIGLSQYWDWKTEGHTEFPGASIVYDQTSPVFEPHDIREFEVFEDQRNALRNEVFNPDRWEPRVSHLK
;
A
#
# COMPACT_ATOMS: atom_id res chain seq x y z
N PHE A 1 37.18 -29.11 -11.15
CA PHE A 1 37.23 -28.31 -9.91
C PHE A 1 37.17 -26.83 -10.30
N ARG A 2 35.98 -26.18 -10.17
CA ARG A 2 35.84 -24.72 -10.37
C ARG A 2 36.46 -24.04 -9.17
N THR A 3 37.61 -23.41 -9.37
CA THR A 3 38.19 -22.52 -8.37
C THR A 3 37.18 -21.43 -8.03
N PHE A 4 36.62 -21.48 -6.84
CA PHE A 4 35.68 -20.52 -6.31
C PHE A 4 36.40 -19.17 -6.23
N ARG A 5 36.00 -18.23 -7.09
CA ARG A 5 36.65 -16.89 -7.17
C ARG A 5 36.27 -16.03 -5.96
N TRP A 6 36.93 -16.25 -4.85
CA TRP A 6 36.72 -15.52 -3.58
C TRP A 6 36.68 -14.00 -3.75
N GLY A 7 37.49 -13.45 -4.63
CA GLY A 7 37.50 -12.02 -4.90
C GLY A 7 36.20 -11.51 -5.55
N ALA A 8 35.62 -12.27 -6.48
CA ALA A 8 34.36 -11.92 -7.11
C ALA A 8 33.20 -12.02 -6.12
N TRP A 9 33.19 -13.04 -5.24
CA TRP A 9 32.19 -13.21 -4.19
C TRP A 9 32.25 -12.07 -3.16
N ARG A 10 33.45 -11.66 -2.70
CA ARG A 10 33.62 -10.53 -1.79
C ARG A 10 33.11 -9.23 -2.37
N LYS A 11 33.38 -8.97 -3.66
CA LYS A 11 32.91 -7.79 -4.38
C LYS A 11 31.39 -7.78 -4.52
N LEU A 12 30.81 -8.94 -4.87
CA LEU A 12 29.36 -9.11 -4.99
C LEU A 12 28.66 -8.94 -3.63
N ARG A 13 29.17 -9.57 -2.57
CA ARG A 13 28.67 -9.42 -1.20
C ARG A 13 28.68 -7.94 -0.75
N LYS A 14 29.80 -7.21 -0.97
CA LYS A 14 29.89 -5.80 -0.63
C LYS A 14 28.84 -4.96 -1.36
N LYS A 15 28.59 -5.25 -2.66
CA LYS A 15 27.55 -4.60 -3.45
C LYS A 15 26.16 -4.84 -2.85
N HIS A 16 25.82 -6.09 -2.55
CA HIS A 16 24.50 -6.41 -1.99
C HIS A 16 24.29 -5.88 -0.58
N LEU A 17 25.30 -5.88 0.26
CA LEU A 17 25.22 -5.27 1.58
C LEU A 17 24.98 -3.76 1.48
N LYS A 18 25.62 -3.07 0.53
CA LYS A 18 25.36 -1.66 0.29
C LYS A 18 23.92 -1.46 -0.17
N GLN A 19 23.45 -2.24 -1.14
CA GLN A 19 22.05 -2.15 -1.60
C GLN A 19 21.06 -2.37 -0.46
N ALA A 20 21.29 -3.38 0.39
CA ALA A 20 20.42 -3.64 1.55
C ALA A 20 20.41 -2.45 2.52
N ALA A 21 21.58 -1.84 2.79
CA ALA A 21 21.67 -0.66 3.62
C ALA A 21 20.91 0.52 3.02
N ASP A 22 21.08 0.78 1.72
CA ASP A 22 20.37 1.84 1.00
C ASP A 22 18.84 1.66 1.09
N PHE A 23 18.32 0.42 1.02
CA PHE A 23 16.89 0.15 1.18
C PHE A 23 16.39 0.32 2.63
N LEU A 24 17.19 -0.10 3.62
CA LEU A 24 16.87 0.14 5.02
C LEU A 24 16.83 1.63 5.35
N ASP A 25 17.73 2.41 4.79
CA ASP A 25 17.76 3.86 4.96
C ASP A 25 16.49 4.52 4.36
N ARG A 26 16.03 4.07 3.20
CA ARG A 26 14.79 4.55 2.55
C ARG A 26 13.54 4.34 3.42
N VAL A 27 13.51 3.27 4.21
CA VAL A 27 12.42 2.99 5.17
C VAL A 27 12.75 3.50 6.59
N LYS A 28 13.70 4.42 6.74
CA LYS A 28 14.10 5.03 8.02
C LYS A 28 14.60 4.03 9.07
N LEU A 29 15.37 3.04 8.63
CA LEU A 29 16.00 2.02 9.48
C LEU A 29 17.53 1.98 9.34
N GLY A 30 18.16 3.02 8.81
CA GLY A 30 19.61 3.11 8.67
C GLY A 30 20.36 2.92 9.99
N ASP A 31 19.86 3.50 11.08
CA ASP A 31 20.47 3.39 12.41
C ASP A 31 20.26 2.00 13.06
N ALA A 32 19.29 1.23 12.56
CA ALA A 32 18.92 -0.10 13.08
C ALA A 32 19.55 -1.26 12.30
N ILE A 33 20.48 -0.99 11.38
CA ILE A 33 21.08 -2.00 10.47
C ILE A 33 21.78 -3.16 11.19
N HIS A 34 22.17 -2.97 12.46
CA HIS A 34 22.84 -3.98 13.28
C HIS A 34 21.90 -4.67 14.30
N GLN A 35 20.62 -4.28 14.33
CA GLN A 35 19.66 -4.88 15.25
C GLN A 35 19.12 -6.21 14.70
N TYR A 36 18.87 -7.14 15.60
CA TYR A 36 18.19 -8.38 15.29
C TYR A 36 16.66 -8.21 15.35
N PRO A 37 15.86 -9.05 14.66
CA PRO A 37 14.41 -8.91 14.63
C PRO A 37 13.73 -8.88 16.00
N HIS A 38 14.31 -9.56 17.01
CA HIS A 38 13.77 -9.58 18.38
C HIS A 38 14.05 -8.28 19.16
N GLU A 39 14.99 -7.45 18.70
CA GLU A 39 15.32 -6.15 19.27
C GLU A 39 14.50 -5.02 18.64
N MET A 40 13.73 -5.32 17.56
CA MET A 40 12.98 -4.37 16.77
C MET A 40 11.53 -4.28 17.25
N SER A 41 10.95 -3.07 17.20
CA SER A 41 9.52 -2.86 17.39
C SER A 41 8.71 -3.54 16.26
N GLY A 42 7.39 -3.69 16.46
CA GLY A 42 6.48 -4.21 15.43
C GLY A 42 6.58 -3.44 14.12
N GLY A 43 6.53 -2.11 14.21
CA GLY A 43 6.65 -1.24 13.05
C GLY A 43 8.03 -1.27 12.37
N MET A 44 9.10 -1.43 13.13
CA MET A 44 10.43 -1.62 12.54
C MET A 44 10.48 -2.93 11.73
N ARG A 45 9.95 -4.03 12.28
CA ARG A 45 9.88 -5.31 11.55
C ARG A 45 9.05 -5.22 10.27
N GLN A 46 7.95 -4.48 10.30
CA GLN A 46 7.11 -4.26 9.12
C GLN A 46 7.83 -3.46 8.04
N ARG A 47 8.55 -2.40 8.42
CA ARG A 47 9.41 -1.63 7.49
C ARG A 47 10.55 -2.48 6.92
N VAL A 48 11.14 -3.39 7.71
CA VAL A 48 12.12 -4.36 7.19
C VAL A 48 11.50 -5.27 6.14
N ALA A 49 10.27 -5.77 6.35
CA ALA A 49 9.58 -6.61 5.37
C ALA A 49 9.34 -5.86 4.04
N ILE A 50 8.98 -4.59 4.10
CA ILE A 50 8.85 -3.73 2.91
C ILE A 50 10.21 -3.55 2.22
N ALA A 51 11.29 -3.25 2.98
CA ALA A 51 12.63 -3.14 2.41
C ALA A 51 13.10 -4.44 1.74
N GLN A 52 12.76 -5.60 2.33
CA GLN A 52 13.03 -6.91 1.72
C GLN A 52 12.29 -7.12 0.40
N ALA A 53 11.03 -6.69 0.31
CA ALA A 53 10.29 -6.75 -0.93
C ALA A 53 10.92 -5.84 -2.00
N LEU A 54 11.27 -4.61 -1.63
CA LEU A 54 11.84 -3.61 -2.54
C LEU A 54 13.22 -4.00 -3.08
N VAL A 55 14.07 -4.66 -2.28
CA VAL A 55 15.42 -5.06 -2.71
C VAL A 55 15.39 -6.04 -3.89
N MET A 56 14.29 -6.79 -4.04
CA MET A 56 14.06 -7.69 -5.17
C MET A 56 13.67 -6.96 -6.46
N LYS A 57 13.40 -5.65 -6.37
CA LYS A 57 12.94 -4.79 -7.47
C LYS A 57 11.73 -5.37 -8.20
N PRO A 58 10.67 -5.70 -7.49
CA PRO A 58 9.46 -6.23 -8.10
C PRO A 58 8.75 -5.13 -8.89
N GLU A 59 8.06 -5.51 -9.97
CA GLU A 59 7.18 -4.60 -10.69
C GLU A 59 5.87 -4.34 -9.93
N ILE A 60 5.42 -5.32 -9.12
CA ILE A 60 4.19 -5.24 -8.31
C ILE A 60 4.52 -5.52 -6.85
N ILE A 61 4.06 -4.66 -5.97
CA ILE A 61 4.18 -4.79 -4.51
C ILE A 61 2.78 -4.85 -3.93
N LEU A 62 2.47 -5.94 -3.23
CA LEU A 62 1.19 -6.13 -2.54
C LEU A 62 1.41 -5.92 -1.04
N LEU A 63 0.62 -5.04 -0.45
CA LEU A 63 0.64 -4.73 0.98
C LEU A 63 -0.76 -4.98 1.55
N ASP A 64 -0.86 -5.93 2.45
CA ASP A 64 -2.10 -6.29 3.14
C ASP A 64 -2.07 -5.73 4.56
N GLU A 65 -3.00 -4.80 4.85
CA GLU A 65 -3.12 -4.09 6.14
C GLU A 65 -1.78 -3.54 6.68
N PRO A 66 -0.99 -2.80 5.88
CA PRO A 66 0.38 -2.45 6.26
C PRO A 66 0.47 -1.50 7.47
N PHE A 67 -0.64 -0.90 7.88
CA PHE A 67 -0.68 0.11 8.93
C PHE A 67 -1.38 -0.35 10.22
N GLY A 68 -2.11 -1.47 10.20
CA GLY A 68 -3.09 -1.85 11.21
C GLY A 68 -2.54 -2.09 12.62
N ALA A 69 -1.28 -2.48 12.77
CA ALA A 69 -0.65 -2.77 14.07
C ALA A 69 0.36 -1.70 14.50
N LEU A 70 0.33 -0.51 13.89
CA LEU A 70 1.31 0.54 14.13
C LEU A 70 0.76 1.64 15.04
N ASP A 71 1.62 2.16 15.91
CA ASP A 71 1.38 3.44 16.58
C ASP A 71 1.38 4.59 15.55
N GLU A 72 0.81 5.73 15.93
CA GLU A 72 0.59 6.86 15.02
C GLU A 72 1.89 7.36 14.37
N ALA A 73 2.97 7.51 15.15
CA ALA A 73 4.24 8.00 14.63
C ALA A 73 4.85 7.03 13.61
N THR A 74 4.83 5.73 13.90
CA THR A 74 5.33 4.69 13.00
C THR A 74 4.47 4.58 11.74
N ARG A 75 3.14 4.73 11.88
CA ARG A 75 2.19 4.75 10.75
C ARG A 75 2.52 5.89 9.79
N GLU A 76 2.71 7.12 10.32
CA GLU A 76 3.12 8.26 9.51
C GLU A 76 4.42 8.05 8.77
N GLU A 77 5.43 7.51 9.43
CA GLU A 77 6.72 7.23 8.80
C GLU A 77 6.58 6.23 7.65
N LEU A 78 5.76 5.19 7.83
CA LEU A 78 5.52 4.20 6.79
C LEU A 78 4.74 4.79 5.61
N GLN A 79 3.71 5.58 5.87
CA GLN A 79 2.94 6.26 4.82
C GLN A 79 3.84 7.20 4.01
N LYS A 80 4.69 7.99 4.69
CA LYS A 80 5.69 8.84 4.02
C LYS A 80 6.65 8.02 3.16
N ALA A 81 7.09 6.85 3.63
CA ALA A 81 7.96 5.97 2.84
C ALA A 81 7.27 5.46 1.56
N LEU A 82 5.96 5.12 1.64
CA LEU A 82 5.18 4.70 0.46
C LEU A 82 4.96 5.86 -0.52
N LEU A 83 4.68 7.07 -0.03
CA LEU A 83 4.57 8.26 -0.88
C LEU A 83 5.89 8.59 -1.58
N LEU A 84 7.05 8.35 -0.95
CA LEU A 84 8.34 8.49 -1.61
C LEU A 84 8.51 7.51 -2.78
N LEU A 85 8.05 6.25 -2.64
CA LEU A 85 8.05 5.29 -3.75
C LEU A 85 7.13 5.75 -4.89
N TYR A 86 5.98 6.32 -4.54
CA TYR A 86 5.09 6.91 -5.52
C TYR A 86 5.75 8.10 -6.25
N ALA A 87 6.44 8.98 -5.53
CA ALA A 87 7.18 10.09 -6.13
C ALA A 87 8.25 9.60 -7.12
N GLU A 88 8.95 8.50 -6.83
CA GLU A 88 9.87 7.87 -7.78
C GLU A 88 9.17 7.42 -9.07
N ASN A 89 7.95 6.88 -8.97
CA ASN A 89 7.13 6.54 -10.12
C ASN A 89 6.80 7.77 -10.97
N GLN A 90 6.45 8.89 -10.33
CA GLN A 90 6.14 10.13 -11.04
C GLN A 90 7.38 10.71 -11.75
N GLU A 91 8.54 10.70 -11.09
CA GLU A 91 9.79 11.12 -11.72
C GLU A 91 10.17 10.25 -12.93
N ALA A 92 9.96 8.93 -12.85
CA ALA A 92 10.16 8.04 -13.97
C ALA A 92 9.21 8.39 -15.15
N LYS A 93 7.93 8.62 -14.86
CA LYS A 93 6.94 9.06 -15.86
C LYS A 93 7.33 10.39 -16.53
N LYS A 94 7.73 11.39 -15.75
CA LYS A 94 8.22 12.68 -16.26
C LYS A 94 9.45 12.52 -17.16
N ALA A 95 10.31 11.54 -16.87
CA ALA A 95 11.48 11.21 -17.67
C ALA A 95 11.17 10.31 -18.91
N GLY A 96 9.89 10.04 -19.20
CA GLY A 96 9.46 9.17 -20.31
C GLY A 96 9.79 7.69 -20.08
N LYS A 97 10.00 7.26 -18.85
CA LYS A 97 10.28 5.88 -18.46
C LYS A 97 9.05 5.22 -17.84
N ALA A 98 8.98 3.90 -17.93
CA ALA A 98 7.97 3.15 -17.18
C ALA A 98 8.17 3.33 -15.67
N PRO A 99 7.08 3.46 -14.87
CA PRO A 99 7.16 3.48 -13.44
C PRO A 99 7.84 2.21 -12.90
N PRO A 100 8.78 2.33 -11.96
CA PRO A 100 9.49 1.15 -11.43
C PRO A 100 8.59 0.22 -10.62
N TYR A 101 7.48 0.71 -10.05
CA TYR A 101 6.63 -0.07 -9.15
C TYR A 101 5.14 0.14 -9.44
N THR A 102 4.34 -0.91 -9.24
CA THR A 102 2.90 -0.81 -9.00
C THR A 102 2.65 -1.24 -7.56
N LEU A 103 2.10 -0.33 -6.74
CA LEU A 103 1.77 -0.60 -5.35
C LEU A 103 0.27 -0.90 -5.26
N ILE A 104 -0.08 -2.05 -4.68
CA ILE A 104 -1.47 -2.39 -4.36
C ILE A 104 -1.54 -2.54 -2.84
N ILE A 105 -2.38 -1.70 -2.22
CA ILE A 105 -2.54 -1.66 -0.76
C ILE A 105 -3.97 -2.06 -0.45
N VAL A 106 -4.12 -3.07 0.40
CA VAL A 106 -5.41 -3.47 0.97
C VAL A 106 -5.49 -2.91 2.37
N THR A 107 -6.54 -2.15 2.66
CA THR A 107 -6.81 -1.60 4.00
C THR A 107 -8.31 -1.43 4.20
N HIS A 108 -8.76 -1.49 5.44
CA HIS A 108 -10.13 -1.16 5.82
C HIS A 108 -10.26 0.29 6.33
N GLU A 109 -9.16 1.02 6.43
CA GLU A 109 -9.11 2.40 6.90
C GLU A 109 -9.20 3.39 5.73
N LEU A 110 -10.34 4.09 5.62
CA LEU A 110 -10.63 5.00 4.51
C LEU A 110 -9.61 6.14 4.39
N ASN A 111 -9.21 6.72 5.52
CA ASN A 111 -8.27 7.84 5.53
C ASN A 111 -6.89 7.40 5.02
N GLU A 112 -6.46 6.19 5.37
CA GLU A 112 -5.20 5.64 4.90
C GLU A 112 -5.24 5.39 3.39
N ALA A 113 -6.33 4.75 2.91
CA ALA A 113 -6.50 4.49 1.48
C ALA A 113 -6.43 5.77 0.66
N ILE A 114 -7.14 6.83 1.08
CA ILE A 114 -7.17 8.12 0.38
C ILE A 114 -5.80 8.80 0.44
N TYR A 115 -5.12 8.74 1.58
CA TYR A 115 -3.86 9.45 1.78
C TYR A 115 -2.69 8.86 0.96
N VAL A 116 -2.64 7.53 0.80
CA VAL A 116 -1.52 6.87 0.12
C VAL A 116 -1.84 6.39 -1.31
N GLY A 117 -3.11 6.37 -1.70
CA GLY A 117 -3.56 5.86 -2.99
C GLY A 117 -3.81 6.97 -4.00
N ASP A 118 -3.41 6.77 -5.27
CA ASP A 118 -3.77 7.62 -6.41
C ASP A 118 -5.04 7.13 -7.14
N ARG A 119 -5.44 5.88 -6.87
CA ARG A 119 -6.68 5.25 -7.32
C ARG A 119 -7.26 4.40 -6.21
N LEU A 120 -8.53 4.58 -5.94
CA LEU A 120 -9.26 3.87 -4.89
C LEU A 120 -10.24 2.90 -5.50
N ILE A 121 -10.14 1.63 -5.08
CA ILE A 121 -11.03 0.56 -5.48
C ILE A 121 -11.73 0.04 -4.23
N GLY A 122 -13.04 0.23 -4.17
CA GLY A 122 -13.87 -0.25 -3.06
C GLY A 122 -14.54 -1.58 -3.41
N LEU A 123 -14.27 -2.58 -2.58
CA LEU A 123 -14.92 -3.88 -2.63
C LEU A 123 -16.04 -3.94 -1.61
N SER A 124 -17.24 -4.33 -2.02
CA SER A 124 -18.36 -4.49 -1.10
C SER A 124 -19.11 -5.79 -1.36
N GLN A 125 -19.64 -6.37 -0.29
CA GLN A 125 -20.64 -7.43 -0.37
C GLN A 125 -22.07 -6.88 -0.55
N TYR A 126 -22.24 -5.55 -0.37
CA TYR A 126 -23.53 -4.86 -0.47
C TYR A 126 -23.72 -4.33 -1.90
N TRP A 127 -24.15 -5.21 -2.81
CA TRP A 127 -24.47 -4.88 -4.20
C TRP A 127 -25.61 -5.76 -4.73
N ASP A 128 -26.34 -5.29 -5.70
CA ASP A 128 -27.53 -6.00 -6.21
C ASP A 128 -27.16 -7.10 -7.21
N TRP A 129 -26.60 -8.18 -6.69
CA TRP A 129 -26.18 -9.34 -7.47
C TRP A 129 -27.31 -10.07 -8.17
N LYS A 130 -28.57 -9.94 -7.67
CA LYS A 130 -29.73 -10.58 -8.28
C LYS A 130 -30.15 -9.91 -9.58
N THR A 131 -30.14 -8.57 -9.63
CA THR A 131 -30.44 -7.84 -10.86
C THR A 131 -29.35 -8.02 -11.90
N GLU A 132 -28.14 -8.35 -11.51
CA GLU A 132 -27.05 -8.73 -12.42
C GLU A 132 -27.10 -10.20 -12.87
N GLY A 133 -28.15 -10.94 -12.50
CA GLY A 133 -28.43 -12.30 -13.02
C GLY A 133 -27.79 -13.43 -12.24
N HIS A 134 -27.27 -13.19 -11.04
CA HIS A 134 -26.76 -14.25 -10.19
C HIS A 134 -27.86 -14.94 -9.39
N THR A 135 -27.86 -16.27 -9.36
CA THR A 135 -28.83 -17.09 -8.61
C THR A 135 -28.42 -17.31 -7.15
N GLU A 136 -27.12 -17.24 -6.87
CA GLU A 136 -26.54 -17.38 -5.55
C GLU A 136 -25.58 -16.20 -5.31
N PHE A 137 -25.34 -15.85 -4.03
CA PHE A 137 -24.45 -14.77 -3.66
C PHE A 137 -23.01 -15.04 -4.14
N PRO A 138 -22.48 -14.27 -5.10
CA PRO A 138 -21.18 -14.55 -5.74
C PRO A 138 -19.98 -14.00 -4.96
N GLY A 139 -20.21 -13.29 -3.85
CA GLY A 139 -19.19 -12.63 -3.05
C GLY A 139 -19.16 -11.11 -3.23
N ALA A 140 -18.03 -10.49 -2.87
CA ALA A 140 -17.85 -9.06 -3.02
C ALA A 140 -17.61 -8.67 -4.48
N SER A 141 -18.05 -7.47 -4.85
CA SER A 141 -17.82 -6.85 -6.16
C SER A 141 -17.16 -5.50 -6.00
N ILE A 142 -16.58 -4.97 -7.09
CA ILE A 142 -16.09 -3.59 -7.14
C ILE A 142 -17.31 -2.66 -7.27
N VAL A 143 -17.53 -1.85 -6.23
CA VAL A 143 -18.63 -0.87 -6.19
C VAL A 143 -18.14 0.57 -6.30
N TYR A 144 -16.84 0.79 -6.13
CA TYR A 144 -16.20 2.11 -6.20
C TYR A 144 -14.89 2.00 -6.95
N ASP A 145 -14.64 2.87 -7.91
CA ASP A 145 -13.39 2.95 -8.67
C ASP A 145 -13.17 4.39 -9.10
N GLN A 146 -12.36 5.13 -8.35
CA GLN A 146 -12.12 6.55 -8.58
C GLN A 146 -10.65 6.90 -8.35
N THR A 147 -10.19 7.97 -9.00
CA THR A 147 -8.90 8.58 -8.69
C THR A 147 -8.97 9.35 -7.37
N SER A 148 -7.86 9.39 -6.65
CA SER A 148 -7.70 10.12 -5.40
C SER A 148 -6.74 11.30 -5.58
N PRO A 149 -6.89 12.37 -4.80
CA PRO A 149 -5.86 13.40 -4.69
C PRO A 149 -4.53 12.77 -4.30
N VAL A 150 -3.45 13.23 -4.93
CA VAL A 150 -2.10 12.76 -4.60
C VAL A 150 -1.49 13.68 -3.57
N PHE A 151 -1.05 13.10 -2.46
CA PHE A 151 -0.35 13.80 -1.40
C PHE A 151 1.16 13.68 -1.57
N GLU A 152 1.88 14.75 -1.29
CA GLU A 152 3.33 14.73 -1.23
C GLU A 152 3.78 14.20 0.16
N PRO A 153 5.00 13.63 0.28
CA PRO A 153 5.47 13.05 1.54
C PRO A 153 5.55 14.04 2.72
N HIS A 154 5.47 15.33 2.44
CA HIS A 154 5.57 16.42 3.41
C HIS A 154 4.25 17.19 3.60
N ASP A 155 3.19 16.79 2.89
CA ASP A 155 1.90 17.43 3.02
C ASP A 155 1.33 17.19 4.42
N ILE A 156 0.71 18.24 4.97
CA ILE A 156 -0.04 18.13 6.20
C ILE A 156 -1.31 17.33 5.87
N ARG A 157 -1.66 16.39 6.74
CA ARG A 157 -2.89 15.62 6.63
C ARG A 157 -4.10 16.50 6.93
N GLU A 158 -4.56 17.25 5.98
CA GLU A 158 -5.81 17.99 6.06
C GLU A 158 -6.96 17.06 5.67
N PHE A 159 -7.54 16.39 6.66
CA PHE A 159 -8.66 15.45 6.45
C PHE A 159 -9.91 16.11 5.86
N GLU A 160 -10.03 17.42 5.96
CA GLU A 160 -11.13 18.19 5.37
C GLU A 160 -11.08 18.18 3.84
N VAL A 161 -9.89 18.14 3.23
CA VAL A 161 -9.70 18.19 1.77
C VAL A 161 -10.33 16.99 1.05
N PHE A 162 -10.45 15.85 1.71
CA PHE A 162 -11.01 14.63 1.12
C PHE A 162 -12.26 14.11 1.85
N GLU A 163 -12.92 14.97 2.61
CA GLU A 163 -14.12 14.58 3.35
C GLU A 163 -15.22 14.08 2.42
N ASP A 164 -15.44 14.77 1.31
CA ASP A 164 -16.44 14.38 0.32
C ASP A 164 -16.12 12.99 -0.29
N GLN A 165 -14.86 12.75 -0.64
CA GLN A 165 -14.44 11.46 -1.18
C GLN A 165 -14.55 10.35 -0.14
N ARG A 166 -14.17 10.63 1.11
CA ARG A 166 -14.33 9.70 2.23
C ARG A 166 -15.79 9.34 2.46
N ASN A 167 -16.69 10.33 2.43
CA ASN A 167 -18.12 10.11 2.61
C ASN A 167 -18.71 9.34 1.43
N ALA A 168 -18.32 9.65 0.20
CA ALA A 168 -18.70 8.90 -0.98
C ALA A 168 -18.28 7.43 -0.87
N LEU A 169 -17.01 7.20 -0.55
CA LEU A 169 -16.46 5.85 -0.38
C LEU A 169 -17.19 5.07 0.73
N ARG A 170 -17.47 5.73 1.88
CA ARG A 170 -18.22 5.12 2.99
C ARG A 170 -19.61 4.71 2.56
N ASN A 171 -20.32 5.58 1.86
CA ASN A 171 -21.68 5.31 1.40
C ASN A 171 -21.73 4.23 0.30
N GLU A 172 -20.73 4.19 -0.58
CA GLU A 172 -20.69 3.22 -1.67
C GLU A 172 -20.28 1.83 -1.19
N VAL A 173 -19.32 1.73 -0.26
CA VAL A 173 -18.66 0.46 0.11
C VAL A 173 -19.30 -0.16 1.37
N PHE A 174 -19.67 0.67 2.36
CA PHE A 174 -20.05 0.20 3.69
C PHE A 174 -21.52 0.41 4.05
N ASN A 175 -22.33 0.99 3.16
CA ASN A 175 -23.75 1.22 3.45
C ASN A 175 -24.59 -0.04 3.16
N PRO A 176 -25.13 -0.72 4.20
CA PRO A 176 -25.98 -1.90 4.02
C PRO A 176 -27.30 -1.58 3.33
N ASP A 177 -27.83 -0.34 3.51
CA ASP A 177 -29.12 0.08 2.95
C ASP A 177 -29.12 0.13 1.42
N ARG A 178 -27.95 0.16 0.83
CA ARG A 178 -27.79 0.07 -0.63
C ARG A 178 -28.11 -1.33 -1.16
N TRP A 179 -28.06 -2.33 -0.31
CA TRP A 179 -28.27 -3.74 -0.64
C TRP A 179 -29.63 -4.26 -0.23
N GLU A 180 -30.39 -3.59 0.64
CA GLU A 180 -31.76 -4.01 0.88
C GLU A 180 -32.53 -3.86 -0.44
N PRO A 181 -32.88 -4.95 -1.13
CA PRO A 181 -33.92 -4.86 -2.12
C PRO A 181 -35.08 -4.22 -1.37
N ARG A 182 -35.57 -3.09 -1.85
CA ARG A 182 -36.73 -2.44 -1.27
C ARG A 182 -37.85 -3.49 -1.26
N VAL A 183 -37.98 -4.22 -0.15
CA VAL A 183 -39.02 -5.25 0.09
C VAL A 183 -40.37 -4.57 0.27
N SER A 184 -40.60 -3.44 -0.39
CA SER A 184 -41.82 -2.69 -0.33
C SER A 184 -42.93 -3.17 -1.31
N HIS A 185 -42.72 -4.27 -2.04
CA HIS A 185 -43.70 -4.76 -2.99
C HIS A 185 -44.01 -6.28 -2.93
N LEU A 186 -43.69 -6.96 -1.82
CA LEU A 186 -44.23 -8.28 -1.54
C LEU A 186 -45.19 -8.20 -0.34
N LYS A 187 -46.34 -7.65 -0.60
CA LYS A 187 -47.59 -7.95 0.11
C LYS A 187 -48.60 -8.45 -0.88
#